data_85ff4c48591465748d2bb8983af00d75
#
_entry.id   85ff4c48591465748d2bb8983af00d75
#
_cell.length_a   1.000
_cell.length_b   1.000
_cell.length_c   1.000
_cell.angle_alpha   90.00
_cell.angle_beta   90.00
_cell.angle_gamma   90.00
#
_symmetry.space_group_name_H-M   'P 1'
#
loop_
_entity.id
_entity.type
_entity.pdbx_description
1 polymer ?
#
loop_
_entity_poly.entity_id
_entity_poly.type
_entity_poly.pdbx_seq_one_letter_code
_entity_poly.pdbx_strand_id
1 'polypeptide(L)' 'EAEAPAEQPVVYRSGMTMADVERAAIQAALRETNGNRRRAAEILGIGERTLYRKLKEYALV' A
#
# COMPACT_ATOMS: atom_id res chain seq x y z
N GLU A 1 10.58 -22.90 0.42
CA GLU A 1 10.33 -22.36 0.45
C GLU A 1 9.56 -21.64 -0.12
N ALA A 2 8.88 -21.42 0.10
CA ALA A 2 8.00 -20.68 -0.51
C ALA A 2 8.47 -19.45 -0.71
N GLU A 3 8.74 -19.02 -1.56
CA GLU A 3 9.13 -17.94 -1.73
C GLU A 3 8.22 -17.00 -1.93
N ALA A 4 8.34 -15.90 -1.54
CA ALA A 4 7.45 -14.85 -1.66
C ALA A 4 7.21 -14.53 -3.07
N PRO A 5 6.04 -14.21 -3.38
CA PRO A 5 5.69 -13.86 -4.72
C PRO A 5 6.43 -12.64 -5.14
N ALA A 6 6.94 -12.72 -6.27
CA ALA A 6 7.74 -11.62 -6.76
C ALA A 6 6.93 -10.38 -7.02
N GLU A 7 5.66 -10.53 -7.23
CA GLU A 7 4.91 -9.36 -7.57
C GLU A 7 4.50 -8.54 -6.38
N GLN A 8 4.89 -8.90 -5.22
CA GLN A 8 4.63 -8.07 -4.07
C GLN A 8 5.39 -6.76 -4.19
N PRO A 9 4.71 -5.64 -4.21
CA PRO A 9 5.40 -4.37 -4.35
C PRO A 9 6.09 -3.91 -3.08
N VAL A 10 5.76 -4.51 -1.96
CA VAL A 10 6.32 -4.10 -0.69
C VAL A 10 7.00 -5.27 -0.04
N VAL A 11 8.19 -5.05 0.44
CA VAL A 11 8.96 -6.08 1.12
C VAL A 11 9.21 -5.62 2.54
N TYR A 12 8.85 -6.47 3.50
CA TYR A 12 9.12 -6.15 4.87
C TYR A 12 10.62 -6.19 5.14
N ARG A 13 11.09 -5.22 5.85
CA ARG A 13 12.49 -5.18 6.23
C ARG A 13 12.61 -5.03 7.71
N SER A 14 13.69 -5.55 8.23
CA SER A 14 13.98 -5.43 9.65
C SER A 14 14.00 -3.96 10.02
N GLY A 15 13.31 -3.63 11.09
CA GLY A 15 13.26 -2.25 11.54
C GLY A 15 12.04 -1.49 11.07
N MET A 16 11.25 -2.05 10.16
CA MET A 16 10.04 -1.41 9.71
C MET A 16 8.89 -1.78 10.62
N THR A 17 8.02 -0.82 10.89
CA THR A 17 6.79 -1.11 11.60
C THR A 17 5.73 -1.52 10.59
N MET A 18 4.62 -2.03 11.12
CA MET A 18 3.51 -2.36 10.23
C MET A 18 2.99 -1.11 9.53
N ALA A 19 3.04 0.02 10.21
CA ALA A 19 2.62 1.27 9.59
C ALA A 19 3.53 1.63 8.43
N ASP A 20 4.83 1.40 8.60
CA ASP A 20 5.77 1.68 7.52
C ASP A 20 5.48 0.81 6.31
N VAL A 21 5.23 -0.46 6.54
CA VAL A 21 4.92 -1.39 5.47
C VAL A 21 3.63 -0.98 4.78
N GLU A 22 2.63 -0.61 5.56
CA GLU A 22 1.34 -0.23 5.00
C GLU A 22 1.47 1.04 4.16
N ARG A 23 2.20 2.01 4.67
CA ARG A 23 2.40 3.24 3.93
C ARG A 23 3.11 2.99 2.61
N ALA A 24 4.13 2.15 2.64
CA ALA A 24 4.86 1.81 1.42
C ALA A 24 3.96 1.09 0.43
N ALA A 25 3.10 0.21 0.92
CA ALA A 25 2.19 -0.51 0.05
C ALA A 25 1.20 0.44 -0.62
N ILE A 26 0.70 1.40 0.13
CA ILE A 26 -0.24 2.36 -0.41
C ILE A 26 0.43 3.23 -1.47
N GLN A 27 1.63 3.69 -1.18
CA GLN A 27 2.36 4.49 -2.14
C GLN A 27 2.64 3.73 -3.43
N ALA A 28 3.02 2.46 -3.29
CA ALA A 28 3.30 1.63 -4.45
C ALA A 28 2.04 1.43 -5.29
N ALA A 29 0.91 1.18 -4.64
CA ALA A 29 -0.33 0.97 -5.35
C ALA A 29 -0.78 2.23 -6.08
N LEU A 30 -0.60 3.38 -5.44
CA LEU A 30 -0.96 4.64 -6.08
C LEU A 30 -0.08 4.93 -7.28
N ARG A 31 1.20 4.63 -7.16
CA ARG A 31 2.12 4.83 -8.26
C ARG A 31 1.77 3.92 -9.43
N GLU A 32 1.42 2.69 -9.11
CA GLU A 32 1.09 1.72 -10.12
C GLU A 32 -0.19 2.08 -10.87
N THR A 33 -1.10 2.76 -10.20
CA THR A 33 -2.37 3.14 -10.80
C THR A 33 -2.40 4.60 -11.24
N ASN A 34 -1.25 5.25 -11.22
CA ASN A 34 -1.15 6.66 -11.60
C ASN A 34 -2.06 7.55 -10.77
N GLY A 35 -2.16 7.24 -9.49
CA GLY A 35 -2.94 8.07 -8.58
C GLY A 35 -4.40 7.73 -8.54
N ASN A 36 -4.82 6.68 -9.20
CA ASN A 36 -6.21 6.25 -9.16
C ASN A 36 -6.47 5.55 -7.84
N ARG A 37 -7.08 6.27 -6.91
CA ARG A 37 -7.26 5.75 -5.56
C ARG A 37 -8.20 4.57 -5.52
N ARG A 38 -9.23 4.59 -6.36
CA ARG A 38 -10.18 3.49 -6.39
C ARG A 38 -9.48 2.20 -6.80
N ARG A 39 -8.69 2.27 -7.84
CA ARG A 39 -7.95 1.09 -8.30
C ARG A 39 -6.92 0.67 -7.27
N ALA A 40 -6.28 1.64 -6.65
CA ALA A 40 -5.29 1.31 -5.63
C ALA A 40 -5.94 0.56 -4.47
N ALA A 41 -7.13 0.99 -4.07
CA ALA A 41 -7.84 0.30 -3.00
C ALA A 41 -8.17 -1.14 -3.40
N GLU A 42 -8.56 -1.34 -4.64
CA GLU A 42 -8.84 -2.68 -5.13
C GLU A 42 -7.61 -3.56 -5.08
N ILE A 43 -6.50 -3.02 -5.53
CA ILE A 43 -5.24 -3.76 -5.53
C ILE A 43 -4.85 -4.13 -4.11
N LEU A 44 -5.05 -3.21 -3.18
CA LEU A 44 -4.67 -3.42 -1.79
C LEU A 44 -5.68 -4.28 -1.04
N GLY A 45 -6.86 -4.49 -1.63
CA GLY A 45 -7.87 -5.31 -0.97
C GLY A 45 -8.57 -4.61 0.17
N ILE A 46 -8.67 -3.29 0.12
CA ILE A 46 -9.33 -2.51 1.15
C ILE A 46 -10.40 -1.64 0.51
N GLY A 47 -11.28 -1.10 1.36
CA GLY A 47 -12.30 -0.21 0.85
C GLY A 47 -11.72 1.14 0.49
N GLU A 48 -12.39 1.82 -0.43
CA GLU A 48 -11.94 3.12 -0.87
C GLU A 48 -11.95 4.11 0.30
N ARG A 49 -12.96 4.03 1.14
CA ARG A 49 -13.04 4.92 2.29
C ARG A 49 -11.87 4.69 3.25
N THR A 50 -11.51 3.43 3.45
CA THR A 50 -10.40 3.11 4.31
C THR A 50 -9.11 3.68 3.72
N LEU A 51 -8.96 3.58 2.41
CA LEU A 51 -7.79 4.11 1.76
C LEU A 51 -7.69 5.62 1.95
N TYR A 52 -8.79 6.34 1.77
CA TYR A 52 -8.77 7.79 1.98
C TYR A 52 -8.36 8.16 3.39
N ARG A 53 -8.88 7.41 4.37
CA ARG A 53 -8.54 7.69 5.76
C ARG A 53 -7.05 7.48 5.99
N LYS A 54 -6.50 6.41 5.43
CA LYS A 54 -5.08 6.13 5.61
C LYS A 54 -4.21 7.12 4.89
N LEU A 55 -4.64 7.62 3.76
CA LEU A 55 -3.89 8.64 3.06
C LEU A 55 -3.75 9.89 3.91
N LYS A 56 -4.81 10.27 4.58
CA LYS A 56 -4.75 11.42 5.49
C LYS A 56 -3.87 11.10 6.69
N GLU A 57 -4.01 9.90 7.21
CA GLU A 57 -3.27 9.50 8.40
C GLU A 57 -1.78 9.52 8.14
N TYR A 58 -1.37 9.13 6.96
CA TYR A 58 0.05 9.08 6.62
C TYR A 58 0.51 10.32 5.86
N ALA A 59 -0.38 11.29 5.69
CA ALA A 59 -0.06 12.54 5.01
C ALA A 59 0.45 12.28 3.60
N LEU A 60 -0.21 11.39 2.89
CA LEU A 60 0.17 11.06 1.52
C LEU A 60 -0.70 11.75 0.49
N VAL A 61 -1.60 12.60 0.91
CA VAL A 61 -2.43 13.37 -0.01
C VAL A 61 -1.94 14.78 -0.09
#